data_4cb76c41be89c12d793ecad5466afbed
#
_entry.id   4cb76c41be89c12d793ecad5466afbed
#
_cell.length_a   1.000
_cell.length_b   1.000
_cell.length_c   1.000
_cell.angle_alpha   90.00
_cell.angle_beta   90.00
_cell.angle_gamma   90.00
#
_symmetry.space_group_name_H-M   'P 1'
#
loop_
_entity.id
_entity.type
_entity.pdbx_description
1 polymer ?
#
loop_
_entity_poly.entity_id
_entity_poly.type
_entity_poly.pdbx_seq_one_letter_code
_entity_poly.pdbx_strand_id
1 'polypeptide(L)'
;MHFQIEQYLNHCQIEEPWSPEFQQFVTLFNGISDLQPFRTELSIFSSRYNIAGQIDGLFKHENGTFVVWDWKRCKNLRYDSHTQMLEPLSHLPDTNYFHYALQLNIYRHILETEYDMRVYGMYLGVFHPNRSEPLCVRIPAMDEELRLILEQHAQ
;
A
#
# COMPACT_ATOMS: atom_id res chain seq x y z
N MET A 1 -10.69 8.31 7.96
CA MET A 1 -9.23 8.00 7.97
C MET A 1 -8.55 8.43 6.68
N HIS A 2 -8.76 7.80 5.55
CA HIS A 2 -8.06 8.12 4.28
C HIS A 2 -8.16 9.60 3.89
N PHE A 3 -9.36 10.17 3.98
CA PHE A 3 -9.57 11.58 3.64
C PHE A 3 -8.77 12.53 4.54
N GLN A 4 -8.73 12.27 5.85
CA GLN A 4 -7.93 13.10 6.78
C GLN A 4 -6.43 12.98 6.51
N ILE A 5 -5.96 11.78 6.16
CA ILE A 5 -4.55 11.56 5.76
C ILE A 5 -4.23 12.32 4.48
N GLU A 6 -5.12 12.26 3.49
CA GLU A 6 -4.98 13.01 2.25
C GLU A 6 -4.91 14.51 2.51
N GLN A 7 -5.82 15.05 3.33
CA GLN A 7 -5.80 16.46 3.71
C GLN A 7 -4.48 16.85 4.36
N TYR A 8 -4.00 16.03 5.28
CA TYR A 8 -2.73 16.27 5.98
C TYR A 8 -1.55 16.30 5.02
N LEU A 9 -1.44 15.31 4.15
CA LEU A 9 -0.32 15.20 3.21
C LEU A 9 -0.33 16.30 2.15
N ASN A 10 -1.49 16.87 1.84
CA ASN A 10 -1.64 17.98 0.90
C ASN A 10 -1.66 19.36 1.57
N HIS A 11 -1.35 19.43 2.86
CA HIS A 11 -1.34 20.67 3.63
C HIS A 11 -2.69 21.41 3.64
N CYS A 12 -3.77 20.66 3.55
CA CYS A 12 -5.12 21.18 3.65
C CYS A 12 -5.59 21.25 5.10
N GLN A 13 -6.67 22.00 5.34
CA GLN A 13 -7.34 21.96 6.65
C GLN A 13 -7.93 20.58 6.86
N ILE A 14 -7.63 19.99 8.02
CA ILE A 14 -8.05 18.63 8.34
C ILE A 14 -9.44 18.67 8.96
N GLU A 15 -10.33 17.82 8.44
CA GLU A 15 -11.68 17.66 8.95
C GLU A 15 -11.67 17.16 10.40
N GLU A 16 -12.46 17.82 11.24
CA GLU A 16 -12.62 17.42 12.64
C GLU A 16 -13.98 16.72 12.87
N PRO A 17 -14.08 15.85 13.88
CA PRO A 17 -13.02 15.44 14.82
C PRO A 17 -12.01 14.48 14.16
N TRP A 18 -10.77 14.53 14.63
CA TRP A 18 -9.73 13.61 14.18
C TRP A 18 -10.04 12.18 14.62
N SER A 19 -10.09 11.27 13.68
CA SER A 19 -10.30 9.86 13.98
C SER A 19 -9.11 9.27 14.74
N PRO A 20 -9.32 8.24 15.58
CA PRO A 20 -8.21 7.56 16.25
C PRO A 20 -7.17 7.02 15.28
N GLU A 21 -7.62 6.51 14.13
CA GLU A 21 -6.74 6.01 13.07
C GLU A 21 -5.88 7.13 12.48
N PHE A 22 -6.45 8.31 12.28
CA PHE A 22 -5.68 9.45 11.78
C PHE A 22 -4.65 9.92 12.80
N GLN A 23 -4.98 9.93 14.08
CA GLN A 23 -4.02 10.25 15.15
C GLN A 23 -2.85 9.26 15.17
N GLN A 24 -3.13 7.96 14.96
CA GLN A 24 -2.10 6.94 14.82
C GLN A 24 -1.23 7.17 13.58
N PHE A 25 -1.83 7.56 12.47
CA PHE A 25 -1.09 7.94 11.27
C PHE A 25 -0.11 9.09 11.55
N VAL A 26 -0.56 10.14 12.21
CA VAL A 26 0.31 11.29 12.57
C VAL A 26 1.48 10.84 13.44
N THR A 27 1.22 9.96 14.40
CA THR A 27 2.26 9.39 15.26
C THR A 27 3.30 8.62 14.43
N LEU A 28 2.85 7.77 13.52
CA LEU A 28 3.72 7.01 12.63
C LEU A 28 4.52 7.92 11.72
N PHE A 29 3.86 8.86 11.06
CA PHE A 29 4.45 9.72 10.04
C PHE A 29 5.49 10.68 10.61
N ASN A 30 5.30 11.17 11.84
CA ASN A 30 6.26 12.03 12.52
C ASN A 30 7.60 11.33 12.79
N GLY A 31 7.65 10.00 12.77
CA GLY A 31 8.88 9.23 12.88
C GLY A 31 9.62 9.01 11.55
N ILE A 32 9.07 9.48 10.43
CA ILE A 32 9.64 9.29 9.10
C ILE A 32 10.20 10.61 8.59
N SER A 33 11.52 10.70 8.40
CA SER A 33 12.20 11.97 8.06
C SER A 33 12.64 12.08 6.60
N ASP A 34 12.83 10.96 5.89
CA ASP A 34 13.52 10.94 4.61
C ASP A 34 12.60 10.86 3.39
N LEU A 35 11.31 10.94 3.60
CA LEU A 35 10.29 10.81 2.56
C LEU A 35 9.48 12.10 2.43
N GLN A 36 9.25 12.52 1.19
CA GLN A 36 8.37 13.63 0.88
C GLN A 36 7.13 13.13 0.13
N PRO A 37 5.92 13.56 0.52
CA PRO A 37 4.72 13.24 -0.24
C PRO A 37 4.86 13.72 -1.69
N PHE A 38 4.62 12.82 -2.64
CA PHE A 38 4.67 13.14 -4.06
C PHE A 38 3.26 13.18 -4.66
N ARG A 39 2.45 12.15 -4.41
CA ARG A 39 1.03 12.07 -4.82
C ARG A 39 0.23 11.32 -3.77
N THR A 40 -1.02 11.69 -3.62
CA THR A 40 -2.01 10.98 -2.81
C THR A 40 -3.16 10.54 -3.68
N GLU A 41 -3.82 9.44 -3.32
CA GLU A 41 -4.99 8.90 -4.04
C GLU A 41 -4.73 8.84 -5.55
N LEU A 42 -3.55 8.33 -5.93
CA LEU A 42 -3.08 8.30 -7.31
C LEU A 42 -3.68 7.11 -8.05
N SER A 43 -4.50 7.39 -9.07
CA SER A 43 -4.99 6.36 -9.97
C SER A 43 -3.90 5.94 -10.96
N ILE A 44 -3.71 4.64 -11.08
CA ILE A 44 -2.73 4.03 -11.97
C ILE A 44 -3.39 2.98 -12.85
N PHE A 45 -2.82 2.73 -14.03
CA PHE A 45 -3.41 1.82 -14.99
C PHE A 45 -2.32 1.14 -15.85
N SER A 46 -2.54 -0.14 -16.15
CA SER A 46 -1.78 -0.88 -17.16
C SER A 46 -2.70 -1.35 -18.26
N SER A 47 -2.52 -0.82 -19.46
CA SER A 47 -3.27 -1.26 -20.64
C SER A 47 -2.91 -2.67 -21.07
N ARG A 48 -1.64 -3.06 -20.89
CA ARG A 48 -1.16 -4.40 -21.25
C ARG A 48 -1.90 -5.50 -20.50
N TYR A 49 -2.19 -5.29 -19.22
CA TYR A 49 -2.84 -6.30 -18.38
C TYR A 49 -4.28 -5.96 -18.07
N ASN A 50 -4.77 -4.81 -18.53
CA ASN A 50 -6.10 -4.29 -18.26
C ASN A 50 -6.42 -4.27 -16.76
N ILE A 51 -5.47 -3.77 -15.97
CA ILE A 51 -5.61 -3.61 -14.53
C ILE A 51 -5.42 -2.16 -14.13
N ALA A 52 -6.18 -1.74 -13.12
CA ALA A 52 -6.10 -0.41 -12.55
C ALA A 52 -6.05 -0.49 -11.04
N GLY A 53 -5.58 0.56 -10.41
CA GLY A 53 -5.56 0.67 -8.96
C GLY A 53 -5.48 2.12 -8.53
N GLN A 54 -5.55 2.32 -7.22
CA GLN A 54 -5.38 3.62 -6.61
C GLN A 54 -4.40 3.49 -5.44
N ILE A 55 -3.32 4.26 -5.51
CA ILE A 55 -2.28 4.30 -4.48
C ILE A 55 -2.65 5.36 -3.45
N ASP A 56 -2.75 4.98 -2.19
CA ASP A 56 -3.10 5.91 -1.11
C ASP A 56 -2.05 7.00 -0.92
N GLY A 57 -0.78 6.62 -0.88
CA GLY A 57 0.33 7.55 -0.75
C GLY A 57 1.56 7.11 -1.54
N LEU A 58 2.02 7.98 -2.43
CA LEU A 58 3.27 7.83 -3.14
C LEU A 58 4.25 8.89 -2.65
N PHE A 59 5.39 8.45 -2.12
CA PHE A 59 6.40 9.32 -1.55
C PHE A 59 7.67 9.25 -2.36
N LYS A 60 8.41 10.34 -2.35
CA LYS A 60 9.70 10.43 -3.04
C LYS A 60 10.83 10.47 -2.03
N HIS A 61 11.82 9.63 -2.24
CA HIS A 61 13.06 9.64 -1.49
C HIS A 61 14.04 10.65 -2.10
N GLU A 62 14.99 11.16 -1.31
CA GLU A 62 16.00 12.14 -1.77
C GLU A 62 16.81 11.66 -2.98
N ASN A 63 17.05 10.35 -3.09
CA ASN A 63 17.78 9.76 -4.22
C ASN A 63 16.95 9.63 -5.51
N GLY A 64 15.71 10.13 -5.53
CA GLY A 64 14.82 10.06 -6.70
C GLY A 64 14.02 8.78 -6.84
N THR A 65 14.16 7.82 -5.93
CA THR A 65 13.31 6.63 -5.88
C THR A 65 12.00 6.92 -5.16
N PHE A 66 11.02 6.03 -5.34
CA PHE A 66 9.69 6.19 -4.78
C PHE A 66 9.39 5.11 -3.75
N VAL A 67 8.49 5.44 -2.83
CA VAL A 67 8.00 4.52 -1.80
C VAL A 67 6.47 4.54 -1.84
N VAL A 68 5.88 3.36 -1.90
CA VAL A 68 4.43 3.17 -1.94
C VAL A 68 3.94 2.88 -0.54
N TRP A 69 2.95 3.65 -0.10
CA TRP A 69 2.26 3.43 1.16
C TRP A 69 0.78 3.16 0.91
N ASP A 70 0.25 2.21 1.66
CA ASP A 70 -1.17 1.90 1.68
C ASP A 70 -1.67 1.93 3.13
N TRP A 71 -2.80 2.59 3.35
CA TRP A 71 -3.38 2.78 4.69
C TRP A 71 -4.51 1.79 4.89
N LYS A 72 -4.38 0.93 5.90
CA LYS A 72 -5.39 -0.07 6.21
C LYS A 72 -5.98 0.15 7.60
N ARG A 73 -7.30 0.17 7.68
CA ARG A 73 -8.03 0.11 8.94
C ARG A 73 -8.26 -1.35 9.29
N CYS A 74 -7.39 -1.87 10.15
CA CYS A 74 -7.38 -3.29 10.47
C CYS A 74 -6.89 -3.47 11.92
N LYS A 75 -7.60 -4.25 12.72
CA LYS A 75 -7.17 -4.54 14.08
C LYS A 75 -5.95 -5.45 14.11
N ASN A 76 -5.97 -6.53 13.30
CA ASN A 76 -4.92 -7.53 13.27
C ASN A 76 -4.62 -7.94 11.83
N LEU A 77 -3.33 -7.97 11.47
CA LEU A 77 -2.87 -8.65 10.27
C LEU A 77 -2.75 -10.15 10.55
N ARG A 78 -3.31 -10.95 9.67
CA ARG A 78 -3.23 -12.42 9.75
C ARG A 78 -2.29 -12.92 8.66
N TYR A 79 -1.36 -13.78 9.07
CA TYR A 79 -0.34 -14.35 8.18
C TYR A 79 -0.63 -15.81 7.84
N ASP A 80 -1.49 -16.45 8.60
CA ASP A 80 -1.82 -17.87 8.49
C ASP A 80 -3.32 -18.09 8.40
N SER A 81 -3.74 -19.11 7.66
CA SER A 81 -5.12 -19.52 7.53
C SER A 81 -5.21 -21.00 7.22
N HIS A 82 -6.32 -21.63 7.60
CA HIS A 82 -6.64 -23.00 7.19
C HIS A 82 -7.07 -23.06 5.72
N THR A 83 -7.41 -21.92 5.13
CA THR A 83 -7.82 -21.80 3.74
C THR A 83 -6.66 -21.23 2.93
N GLN A 84 -6.43 -21.80 1.74
CA GLN A 84 -5.45 -21.30 0.79
C GLN A 84 -6.13 -20.42 -0.26
N MET A 85 -5.35 -19.56 -0.89
CA MET A 85 -5.83 -18.80 -2.04
C MET A 85 -6.17 -19.74 -3.20
N LEU A 86 -6.94 -19.23 -4.15
CA LEU A 86 -7.25 -19.93 -5.39
C LEU A 86 -6.03 -19.98 -6.31
N GLU A 87 -6.02 -20.94 -7.24
CA GLU A 87 -4.99 -20.98 -8.28
C GLU A 87 -4.95 -19.66 -9.06
N PRO A 88 -3.77 -19.19 -9.46
CA PRO A 88 -2.44 -19.85 -9.37
C PRO A 88 -1.69 -19.61 -8.05
N LEU A 89 -2.32 -19.06 -7.02
CA LEU A 89 -1.69 -18.67 -5.77
C LEU A 89 -2.03 -19.62 -4.60
N SER A 90 -2.37 -20.86 -4.90
CA SER A 90 -2.79 -21.85 -3.88
C SER A 90 -1.71 -22.21 -2.86
N HIS A 91 -0.46 -21.84 -3.11
CA HIS A 91 0.64 -21.98 -2.13
C HIS A 91 0.61 -20.91 -1.03
N LEU A 92 -0.22 -19.87 -1.17
CA LEU A 92 -0.35 -18.81 -0.17
C LEU A 92 -1.59 -19.01 0.70
N PRO A 93 -1.50 -18.76 2.01
CA PRO A 93 -2.67 -18.69 2.87
C PRO A 93 -3.61 -17.56 2.43
N ASP A 94 -4.90 -17.80 2.53
CA ASP A 94 -5.93 -16.79 2.24
C ASP A 94 -6.10 -15.87 3.45
N THR A 95 -5.28 -14.83 3.52
CA THR A 95 -5.26 -13.86 4.63
C THR A 95 -5.27 -12.43 4.14
N ASN A 96 -5.69 -11.50 5.01
CA ASN A 96 -5.66 -10.08 4.69
C ASN A 96 -4.24 -9.59 4.38
N TYR A 97 -3.22 -10.08 5.09
CA TYR A 97 -1.83 -9.72 4.83
C TYR A 97 -1.42 -10.02 3.38
N PHE A 98 -1.65 -11.24 2.92
CA PHE A 98 -1.25 -11.62 1.56
C PHE A 98 -2.05 -10.90 0.48
N HIS A 99 -3.34 -10.62 0.71
CA HIS A 99 -4.13 -9.78 -0.21
C HIS A 99 -3.54 -8.37 -0.32
N TYR A 100 -3.20 -7.75 0.80
CA TYR A 100 -2.60 -6.41 0.81
C TYR A 100 -1.21 -6.41 0.18
N ALA A 101 -0.40 -7.42 0.48
CA ALA A 101 0.94 -7.56 -0.08
C ALA A 101 0.92 -7.72 -1.60
N LEU A 102 0.02 -8.53 -2.13
CA LEU A 102 -0.17 -8.70 -3.58
C LEU A 102 -0.64 -7.40 -4.23
N GLN A 103 -1.56 -6.69 -3.62
CA GLN A 103 -2.05 -5.40 -4.12
C GLN A 103 -0.90 -4.41 -4.29
N LEU A 104 -0.03 -4.27 -3.29
CA LEU A 104 1.11 -3.36 -3.35
C LEU A 104 2.13 -3.79 -4.41
N ASN A 105 2.36 -5.09 -4.57
CA ASN A 105 3.24 -5.62 -5.60
C ASN A 105 2.70 -5.32 -7.01
N ILE A 106 1.40 -5.41 -7.21
CA ILE A 106 0.75 -5.02 -8.47
C ILE A 106 0.96 -3.51 -8.72
N TYR A 107 0.77 -2.67 -7.72
CA TYR A 107 0.99 -1.23 -7.85
C TYR A 107 2.44 -0.90 -8.21
N ARG A 108 3.40 -1.52 -7.53
CA ARG A 108 4.82 -1.38 -7.86
C ARG A 108 5.09 -1.74 -9.32
N HIS A 109 4.56 -2.86 -9.77
CA HIS A 109 4.76 -3.32 -11.16
C HIS A 109 4.22 -2.29 -12.17
N ILE A 110 3.02 -1.77 -11.94
CA ILE A 110 2.43 -0.75 -12.82
C ILE A 110 3.30 0.51 -12.85
N LEU A 111 3.74 0.98 -11.68
CA LEU A 111 4.60 2.16 -11.59
C LEU A 111 5.92 1.98 -12.34
N GLU A 112 6.55 0.81 -12.19
CA GLU A 112 7.83 0.54 -12.80
C GLU A 112 7.75 0.31 -14.31
N THR A 113 6.68 -0.34 -14.79
CA THR A 113 6.55 -0.70 -16.21
C THR A 113 5.81 0.34 -17.05
N GLU A 114 4.82 1.02 -16.49
CA GLU A 114 3.98 1.98 -17.25
C GLU A 114 4.38 3.45 -17.02
N TYR A 115 4.98 3.76 -15.85
CA TYR A 115 5.28 5.13 -15.45
C TYR A 115 6.78 5.41 -15.30
N ASP A 116 7.62 4.42 -15.59
CA ASP A 116 9.09 4.53 -15.49
C ASP A 116 9.56 5.05 -14.12
N MET A 117 8.91 4.61 -13.06
CA MET A 117 9.24 4.97 -11.69
C MET A 117 10.00 3.84 -11.01
N ARG A 118 11.10 4.16 -10.32
CA ARG A 118 11.85 3.19 -9.55
C ARG A 118 11.31 3.14 -8.11
N VAL A 119 10.72 2.01 -7.73
CA VAL A 119 10.13 1.81 -6.41
C VAL A 119 11.15 1.17 -5.48
N TYR A 120 11.54 1.90 -4.43
CA TYR A 120 12.50 1.45 -3.42
C TYR A 120 11.85 0.55 -2.38
N GLY A 121 10.62 0.82 -1.99
CA GLY A 121 9.93 0.08 -0.95
C GLY A 121 8.42 0.20 -1.00
N MET A 122 7.76 -0.74 -0.34
CA MET A 122 6.32 -0.80 -0.20
C MET A 122 5.98 -1.02 1.28
N TYR A 123 5.03 -0.25 1.81
CA TYR A 123 4.69 -0.30 3.23
C TYR A 123 3.18 -0.29 3.44
N LEU A 124 2.74 -1.01 4.46
CA LEU A 124 1.40 -0.88 5.04
C LEU A 124 1.48 -0.03 6.31
N GLY A 125 0.65 0.98 6.39
CA GLY A 125 0.33 1.65 7.65
C GLY A 125 -0.99 1.09 8.15
N VAL A 126 -0.98 0.43 9.31
CA VAL A 126 -2.15 -0.25 9.85
C VAL A 126 -2.61 0.48 11.09
N PHE A 127 -3.87 0.92 11.06
CA PHE A 127 -4.49 1.72 12.12
C PHE A 127 -5.84 1.14 12.51
N HIS A 128 -6.18 1.23 13.78
CA HIS A 128 -7.49 0.80 14.27
C HIS A 128 -7.77 1.41 15.65
N PRO A 129 -9.02 1.80 15.97
CA PRO A 129 -9.34 2.39 17.28
C PRO A 129 -8.97 1.49 18.47
N ASN A 130 -9.00 0.18 18.27
CA ASN A 130 -8.69 -0.81 19.31
C ASN A 130 -7.22 -1.25 19.31
N ARG A 131 -6.36 -0.55 18.58
CA ARG A 131 -4.92 -0.70 18.69
C ARG A 131 -4.36 0.43 19.55
N SER A 132 -3.39 0.10 20.40
CA SER A 132 -2.68 1.11 21.21
C SER A 132 -1.70 1.94 20.38
N GLU A 133 -1.14 1.34 19.31
CA GLU A 133 -0.13 1.96 18.48
C GLU A 133 -0.34 1.63 17.00
N PRO A 134 0.12 2.51 16.08
CA PRO A 134 0.14 2.18 14.66
C PRO A 134 1.09 1.01 14.38
N LEU A 135 0.81 0.27 13.33
CA LEU A 135 1.70 -0.77 12.84
C LEU A 135 2.22 -0.37 11.46
N CYS A 136 3.53 -0.44 11.29
CA CYS A 136 4.19 -0.25 10.01
C CYS A 136 4.79 -1.58 9.56
N VAL A 137 4.41 -2.05 8.38
CA VAL A 137 4.89 -3.32 7.84
C VAL A 137 5.50 -3.09 6.46
N ARG A 138 6.76 -3.43 6.30
CA ARG A 138 7.40 -3.46 4.97
C ARG A 138 6.94 -4.71 4.22
N ILE A 139 6.50 -4.52 2.99
CA ILE A 139 6.05 -5.60 2.13
C ILE A 139 7.22 -6.05 1.24
N PRO A 140 7.55 -7.35 1.23
CA PRO A 140 8.58 -7.87 0.35
C PRO A 140 8.12 -7.90 -1.10
N ALA A 141 9.09 -7.92 -2.02
CA ALA A 141 8.82 -8.19 -3.43
C ALA A 141 8.31 -9.63 -3.58
N MET A 142 7.20 -9.78 -4.31
CA MET A 142 6.56 -11.06 -4.59
C MET A 142 6.54 -11.29 -6.11
N ASP A 143 7.73 -11.37 -6.70
CA ASP A 143 7.89 -11.34 -8.17
C ASP A 143 7.32 -12.60 -8.83
N GLU A 144 7.46 -13.76 -8.20
CA GLU A 144 6.93 -15.03 -8.74
C GLU A 144 5.39 -15.03 -8.72
N GLU A 145 4.80 -14.64 -7.61
CA GLU A 145 3.33 -14.54 -7.47
C GLU A 145 2.77 -13.51 -8.44
N LEU A 146 3.46 -12.39 -8.58
CA LEU A 146 3.08 -11.34 -9.52
C LEU A 146 3.10 -11.86 -10.97
N ARG A 147 4.16 -12.59 -11.34
CA ARG A 147 4.27 -13.22 -12.66
C ARG A 147 3.08 -14.15 -12.93
N LEU A 148 2.73 -14.99 -11.96
CA LEU A 148 1.59 -15.92 -12.09
C LEU A 148 0.26 -15.19 -12.28
N ILE A 149 0.03 -14.09 -11.56
CA ILE A 149 -1.18 -13.27 -11.71
C ILE A 149 -1.20 -12.61 -13.10
N LEU A 150 -0.11 -11.99 -13.51
CA LEU A 150 -0.05 -11.21 -14.75
C LEU A 150 -0.16 -12.09 -15.99
N GLU A 151 0.35 -13.32 -15.96
CA GLU A 151 0.19 -14.28 -17.05
C GLU A 151 -1.29 -14.59 -17.35
N GLN A 152 -2.14 -14.59 -16.33
CA GLN A 152 -3.59 -14.78 -16.51
C GLN A 152 -4.28 -13.57 -17.12
N HIS A 153 -3.71 -12.37 -16.98
CA HIS A 153 -4.27 -11.12 -17.48
C HIS A 153 -3.61 -10.62 -18.76
N ALA A 154 -2.57 -11.29 -19.23
CA ALA A 154 -1.88 -10.91 -20.48
C ALA A 154 -2.81 -11.09 -21.68
N GLN A 155 -2.87 -10.06 -22.53
CA GLN A 155 -3.65 -10.06 -23.80
C GLN A 155 -2.74 -10.24 -24.99
#